data_a76dfbfb48bd6927606c18dd79db21c2
#
_entry.id   a76dfbfb48bd6927606c18dd79db21c2
#
_cell.length_a   1.000
_cell.length_b   1.000
_cell.length_c   1.000
_cell.angle_alpha   90.00
_cell.angle_beta   90.00
_cell.angle_gamma   90.00
#
_symmetry.space_group_name_H-M   'P 1'
#
loop_
_entity.id
_entity.type
_entity.pdbx_description
1 polymer ?
#
loop_
_entity_poly.entity_id
_entity_poly.type
_entity_poly.pdbx_seq_one_letter_code
_entity_poly.pdbx_strand_id
1 'polypeptide(L)'
;MKPEHMKLLRDRFWRLNNLYFITDKQGKKVRFRMTQEQIDYFQGMHTRNIILKARQLGFTTLVCIVQLDAALFEAAKCALIAHTLNDAKRLFREKVKYAYDNLPKELRAANPARNDAAGELVFSKGGSLYVSTSFRGGTLRYLHVSEFGKICAKFPHKAREIVTGAFEAVAAECFVTIESTAEGRAGYFFAYSQSAERQQLSGVPLGLLDWKFFFFSWWNNKAYSLDSTDVVLPQRLTDYFSELHAKHGIVTNDGQRAWYAAKEKTLGDDMKREYPSIPAEAFQQSVEGAYYAQQLTKLYAQQRIGVIPNNSHLPVMTFWDIGVGDSTAIWFVRQVGEEFHVIDYYENSGEGLRHYMKVLKDKGYTYSEHWGPHDIDNREFGSDAKTRRELAQEGYEIDGQIYSMTFDVVPKIGISDGIEAVREILPLCVFDESKCEEGINCIENYRKEWDDKRGCWKDRPLHDWTSHGSDGFRYFAVAKSARKPATSIKMGYAR
;
A
#
# COMPACT_ATOMS: atom_id res chain seq x y z
N MET A 1 -36.35 -4.04 33.31
CA MET A 1 -35.56 -2.81 33.02
C MET A 1 -36.48 -1.62 33.10
N LYS A 2 -36.09 -0.50 33.75
CA LYS A 2 -36.92 0.70 33.86
C LYS A 2 -37.13 1.37 32.50
N PRO A 3 -38.30 2.02 32.24
CA PRO A 3 -38.61 2.66 30.96
C PRO A 3 -37.53 3.68 30.48
N GLU A 4 -36.96 4.41 31.42
CA GLU A 4 -35.85 5.37 31.14
C GLU A 4 -34.60 4.71 30.56
N HIS A 5 -34.25 3.53 31.10
CA HIS A 5 -33.12 2.76 30.56
C HIS A 5 -33.39 2.24 29.14
N MET A 6 -34.66 1.91 28.83
CA MET A 6 -35.06 1.48 27.48
C MET A 6 -34.91 2.60 26.46
N LYS A 7 -35.15 3.86 26.83
CA LYS A 7 -34.95 5.02 25.96
C LYS A 7 -33.46 5.21 25.62
N LEU A 8 -32.59 5.11 26.61
CA LEU A 8 -31.15 5.22 26.45
C LEU A 8 -30.57 4.10 25.54
N LEU A 9 -31.12 2.87 25.66
CA LEU A 9 -30.70 1.75 24.82
C LEU A 9 -31.08 1.90 23.34
N ARG A 10 -32.00 2.78 22.97
CA ARG A 10 -32.31 3.10 21.57
C ARG A 10 -31.26 4.00 20.92
N ASP A 11 -30.54 4.78 21.74
CA ASP A 11 -29.48 5.67 21.26
C ASP A 11 -28.18 4.88 21.11
N ARG A 12 -27.75 4.69 19.86
CA ARG A 12 -26.50 3.97 19.53
C ARG A 12 -25.27 4.68 20.08
N PHE A 13 -25.21 6.01 19.97
CA PHE A 13 -24.08 6.80 20.48
C PHE A 13 -23.96 6.63 22.01
N TRP A 14 -25.07 6.67 22.71
CA TRP A 14 -25.09 6.40 24.16
C TRP A 14 -24.60 4.98 24.46
N ARG A 15 -25.10 3.94 23.74
CA ARG A 15 -24.69 2.54 23.95
C ARG A 15 -23.20 2.38 23.82
N LEU A 16 -22.61 2.89 22.73
CA LEU A 16 -21.17 2.79 22.47
C LEU A 16 -20.33 3.38 23.59
N ASN A 17 -20.76 4.48 24.21
CA ASN A 17 -20.02 5.17 25.26
C ASN A 17 -20.31 4.67 26.69
N ASN A 18 -21.33 3.82 26.90
CA ASN A 18 -21.78 3.50 28.25
C ASN A 18 -21.93 2.01 28.53
N LEU A 19 -22.08 1.15 27.55
CA LEU A 19 -22.36 -0.28 27.81
C LEU A 19 -21.11 -1.15 27.84
N TYR A 20 -20.12 -0.84 27.02
CA TYR A 20 -18.99 -1.74 26.74
C TYR A 20 -17.82 -1.49 27.68
N PHE A 21 -17.11 -2.57 28.02
CA PHE A 21 -15.87 -2.51 28.77
C PHE A 21 -14.74 -3.07 27.91
N ILE A 22 -13.57 -2.47 28.05
CA ILE A 22 -12.33 -2.87 27.38
C ILE A 22 -11.21 -3.00 28.40
N THR A 23 -10.08 -3.53 27.96
CA THR A 23 -8.84 -3.51 28.73
C THR A 23 -7.99 -2.33 28.25
N ASP A 24 -7.53 -1.49 29.17
CA ASP A 24 -6.61 -0.38 28.89
C ASP A 24 -5.16 -0.87 28.66
N LYS A 25 -4.23 0.06 28.40
CA LYS A 25 -2.81 -0.24 28.17
C LYS A 25 -2.11 -0.86 29.40
N GLN A 26 -2.66 -0.70 30.59
CA GLN A 26 -2.18 -1.26 31.86
C GLN A 26 -2.84 -2.59 32.20
N GLY A 27 -3.72 -3.13 31.33
CA GLY A 27 -4.44 -4.36 31.59
C GLY A 27 -5.67 -4.21 32.50
N LYS A 28 -6.07 -2.98 32.87
CA LYS A 28 -7.22 -2.73 33.73
C LYS A 28 -8.52 -2.70 32.93
N LYS A 29 -9.59 -3.23 33.53
CA LYS A 29 -10.94 -3.11 33.00
C LYS A 29 -11.42 -1.67 33.13
N VAL A 30 -11.71 -1.04 31.97
CA VAL A 30 -12.25 0.32 31.90
C VAL A 30 -13.48 0.35 31.00
N ARG A 31 -14.37 1.31 31.26
CA ARG A 31 -15.50 1.55 30.37
C ARG A 31 -15.00 2.15 29.08
N PHE A 32 -15.41 1.59 27.95
CA PHE A 32 -15.12 2.18 26.64
C PHE A 32 -15.84 3.52 26.51
N ARG A 33 -15.11 4.53 26.14
CA ARG A 33 -15.59 5.85 25.76
C ARG A 33 -14.81 6.32 24.54
N MET A 34 -15.52 6.77 23.54
CA MET A 34 -14.88 7.28 22.33
C MET A 34 -14.05 8.54 22.63
N THR A 35 -12.84 8.62 22.09
CA THR A 35 -12.05 9.85 22.00
C THR A 35 -12.69 10.79 20.99
N GLN A 36 -12.24 12.05 20.90
CA GLN A 36 -12.79 13.00 19.94
C GLN A 36 -12.59 12.50 18.50
N GLU A 37 -11.40 11.99 18.16
CA GLU A 37 -11.11 11.45 16.83
C GLU A 37 -12.03 10.27 16.47
N GLN A 38 -12.35 9.44 17.44
CA GLN A 38 -13.27 8.32 17.27
C GLN A 38 -14.73 8.78 17.11
N ILE A 39 -15.13 9.86 17.78
CA ILE A 39 -16.43 10.51 17.60
C ILE A 39 -16.53 11.09 16.19
N ASP A 40 -15.50 11.82 15.75
CA ASP A 40 -15.45 12.44 14.43
C ASP A 40 -15.57 11.37 13.32
N TYR A 41 -14.85 10.25 13.46
CA TYR A 41 -15.02 9.12 12.57
C TYR A 41 -16.44 8.54 12.62
N PHE A 42 -16.95 8.24 13.80
CA PHE A 42 -18.26 7.60 13.97
C PHE A 42 -19.40 8.44 13.37
N GLN A 43 -19.38 9.75 13.61
CA GLN A 43 -20.35 10.69 13.05
C GLN A 43 -20.18 10.90 11.54
N GLY A 44 -18.95 10.81 11.08
CA GLY A 44 -18.60 10.98 9.67
C GLY A 44 -18.63 9.70 8.84
N MET A 45 -18.95 8.53 9.41
CA MET A 45 -18.94 7.24 8.71
C MET A 45 -19.73 7.27 7.41
N HIS A 46 -19.15 6.70 6.37
CA HIS A 46 -19.74 6.43 5.07
C HIS A 46 -19.86 4.91 4.86
N THR A 47 -20.44 4.47 3.76
CA THR A 47 -20.54 3.04 3.39
C THR A 47 -19.16 2.40 3.13
N ARG A 48 -18.19 3.16 2.63
CA ARG A 48 -16.80 2.75 2.43
C ARG A 48 -15.88 3.71 3.14
N ASN A 49 -15.07 3.21 4.08
CA ASN A 49 -14.24 4.03 4.95
C ASN A 49 -12.79 3.56 4.94
N ILE A 50 -11.86 4.48 4.67
CA ILE A 50 -10.42 4.29 4.83
C ILE A 50 -9.93 5.12 6.00
N ILE A 51 -9.24 4.48 6.94
CA ILE A 51 -8.62 5.13 8.09
C ILE A 51 -7.11 4.97 8.00
N LEU A 52 -6.44 6.02 7.55
CA LEU A 52 -4.99 6.18 7.72
C LEU A 52 -4.73 6.81 9.06
N LYS A 53 -3.98 6.15 9.92
CA LYS A 53 -3.87 6.57 11.32
C LYS A 53 -2.45 6.43 11.88
N ALA A 54 -2.12 7.24 12.87
CA ALA A 54 -1.02 6.97 13.76
C ALA A 54 -1.29 5.73 14.63
N ARG A 55 -0.23 5.12 15.11
CA ARG A 55 -0.30 3.89 15.90
C ARG A 55 -1.05 4.11 17.22
N GLN A 56 -1.77 3.10 17.70
CA GLN A 56 -2.42 3.04 19.03
C GLN A 56 -3.49 4.11 19.30
N LEU A 57 -4.19 4.61 18.31
CA LEU A 57 -5.34 5.51 18.46
C LEU A 57 -6.66 4.79 18.78
N GLY A 58 -6.65 3.46 18.90
CA GLY A 58 -7.80 2.67 19.36
C GLY A 58 -8.90 2.46 18.30
N PHE A 59 -8.68 2.74 17.03
CA PHE A 59 -9.67 2.57 15.96
C PHE A 59 -10.10 1.11 15.77
N THR A 60 -9.17 0.16 15.82
CA THR A 60 -9.50 -1.27 15.78
C THR A 60 -10.49 -1.65 16.89
N THR A 61 -10.30 -1.12 18.12
CA THR A 61 -11.22 -1.33 19.22
C THR A 61 -12.58 -0.70 18.94
N LEU A 62 -12.63 0.55 18.48
CA LEU A 62 -13.87 1.24 18.12
C LEU A 62 -14.67 0.44 17.09
N VAL A 63 -14.05 0.03 15.97
CA VAL A 63 -14.78 -0.67 14.90
C VAL A 63 -15.27 -2.04 15.37
N CYS A 64 -14.50 -2.77 16.20
CA CYS A 64 -14.95 -4.00 16.84
C CYS A 64 -16.17 -3.78 17.74
N ILE A 65 -16.19 -2.71 18.53
CA ILE A 65 -17.34 -2.38 19.41
C ILE A 65 -18.56 -1.96 18.58
N VAL A 66 -18.37 -1.18 17.50
CA VAL A 66 -19.44 -0.80 16.57
C VAL A 66 -20.07 -2.03 15.92
N GLN A 67 -19.24 -3.02 15.49
CA GLN A 67 -19.74 -4.28 14.94
C GLN A 67 -20.47 -5.14 15.96
N LEU A 68 -19.95 -5.24 17.18
CA LEU A 68 -20.63 -5.96 18.28
C LEU A 68 -21.97 -5.32 18.60
N ASP A 69 -22.03 -3.99 18.68
CA ASP A 69 -23.29 -3.25 18.93
C ASP A 69 -24.31 -3.51 17.80
N ALA A 70 -23.89 -3.46 16.55
CA ALA A 70 -24.75 -3.73 15.42
C ALA A 70 -25.26 -5.19 15.39
N ALA A 71 -24.41 -6.16 15.73
CA ALA A 71 -24.82 -7.56 15.81
C ALA A 71 -25.84 -7.80 16.95
N LEU A 72 -25.66 -7.14 18.08
CA LEU A 72 -26.54 -7.28 19.25
C LEU A 72 -27.89 -6.58 19.08
N PHE A 73 -27.91 -5.35 18.59
CA PHE A 73 -29.08 -4.50 18.59
C PHE A 73 -29.78 -4.35 17.25
N GLU A 74 -29.07 -4.63 16.14
CA GLU A 74 -29.58 -4.48 14.78
C GLU A 74 -29.65 -5.80 14.00
N ALA A 75 -29.35 -6.93 14.67
CA ALA A 75 -29.24 -8.26 14.05
C ALA A 75 -28.30 -8.29 12.83
N ALA A 76 -27.28 -7.43 12.82
CA ALA A 76 -26.34 -7.31 11.73
C ALA A 76 -25.39 -8.52 11.64
N LYS A 77 -25.07 -8.93 10.42
CA LYS A 77 -23.99 -9.88 10.14
C LYS A 77 -22.70 -9.11 9.93
N CYS A 78 -21.69 -9.39 10.77
CA CYS A 78 -20.43 -8.66 10.79
C CYS A 78 -19.26 -9.61 10.58
N ALA A 79 -18.19 -9.15 9.92
CA ALA A 79 -16.95 -9.89 9.78
C ALA A 79 -15.73 -9.00 10.09
N LEU A 80 -14.73 -9.62 10.72
CA LEU A 80 -13.42 -9.04 10.99
C LEU A 80 -12.34 -9.84 10.25
N ILE A 81 -11.55 -9.16 9.43
CA ILE A 81 -10.37 -9.70 8.76
C ILE A 81 -9.12 -9.07 9.36
N ALA A 82 -8.09 -9.88 9.62
CA ALA A 82 -6.75 -9.43 9.99
C ALA A 82 -5.69 -10.16 9.16
N HIS A 83 -4.44 -9.74 9.28
CA HIS A 83 -3.35 -10.28 8.44
C HIS A 83 -3.09 -11.78 8.66
N THR A 84 -3.28 -12.31 9.87
CA THR A 84 -3.27 -13.75 10.15
C THR A 84 -4.54 -14.18 10.89
N LEU A 85 -4.88 -15.47 10.82
CA LEU A 85 -6.02 -16.01 11.56
C LEU A 85 -5.82 -15.90 13.08
N ASN A 86 -4.58 -16.08 13.55
CA ASN A 86 -4.26 -15.94 14.97
C ASN A 86 -4.47 -14.52 15.48
N ASP A 87 -4.06 -13.51 14.69
CA ASP A 87 -4.31 -12.12 15.05
C ASP A 87 -5.79 -11.78 15.01
N ALA A 88 -6.53 -12.27 14.02
CA ALA A 88 -7.97 -12.09 13.95
C ALA A 88 -8.68 -12.69 15.17
N LYS A 89 -8.32 -13.93 15.58
CA LYS A 89 -8.84 -14.58 16.79
C LYS A 89 -8.42 -13.85 18.08
N ARG A 90 -7.19 -13.32 18.13
CA ARG A 90 -6.74 -12.50 19.26
C ARG A 90 -7.55 -11.22 19.39
N LEU A 91 -7.69 -10.46 18.29
CA LEU A 91 -8.51 -9.24 18.26
C LEU A 91 -9.96 -9.53 18.66
N PHE A 92 -10.54 -10.59 18.14
CA PHE A 92 -11.88 -11.03 18.51
C PHE A 92 -12.01 -11.29 20.01
N ARG A 93 -11.12 -12.12 20.59
CA ARG A 93 -11.14 -12.44 22.02
C ARG A 93 -10.96 -11.19 22.88
N GLU A 94 -10.00 -10.33 22.56
CA GLU A 94 -9.61 -9.19 23.39
C GLU A 94 -10.53 -7.98 23.25
N LYS A 95 -11.17 -7.79 22.07
CA LYS A 95 -11.99 -6.61 21.79
C LYS A 95 -13.49 -6.93 21.74
N VAL A 96 -13.87 -8.01 21.07
CA VAL A 96 -15.28 -8.36 20.86
C VAL A 96 -15.80 -9.22 22.01
N LYS A 97 -15.19 -10.37 22.23
CA LYS A 97 -15.64 -11.34 23.26
C LYS A 97 -15.54 -10.75 24.66
N TYR A 98 -14.42 -10.08 24.98
CA TYR A 98 -14.24 -9.41 26.25
C TYR A 98 -15.34 -8.37 26.50
N ALA A 99 -15.65 -7.53 25.50
CA ALA A 99 -16.71 -6.53 25.63
C ALA A 99 -18.09 -7.17 25.81
N TYR A 100 -18.40 -8.25 25.08
CA TYR A 100 -19.65 -9.00 25.23
C TYR A 100 -19.78 -9.63 26.61
N ASP A 101 -18.75 -10.29 27.12
CA ASP A 101 -18.77 -10.97 28.42
C ASP A 101 -18.96 -10.01 29.60
N ASN A 102 -18.56 -8.77 29.43
CA ASN A 102 -18.69 -7.72 30.44
C ASN A 102 -19.97 -6.88 30.31
N LEU A 103 -20.88 -7.20 29.38
CA LEU A 103 -22.21 -6.59 29.34
C LEU A 103 -23.05 -6.98 30.53
N PRO A 104 -24.03 -6.14 30.94
CA PRO A 104 -25.04 -6.49 31.96
C PRO A 104 -25.70 -7.83 31.64
N LYS A 105 -25.93 -8.67 32.68
CA LYS A 105 -26.50 -10.01 32.51
C LYS A 105 -27.86 -9.99 31.82
N GLU A 106 -28.66 -8.98 32.12
CA GLU A 106 -29.99 -8.79 31.55
C GLU A 106 -29.95 -8.53 30.04
N LEU A 107 -28.96 -7.79 29.57
CA LEU A 107 -28.77 -7.56 28.13
C LEU A 107 -28.30 -8.83 27.40
N ARG A 108 -27.39 -9.57 28.03
CA ARG A 108 -26.93 -10.87 27.45
C ARG A 108 -28.07 -11.88 27.42
N ALA A 109 -28.90 -11.93 28.46
CA ALA A 109 -30.06 -12.79 28.51
C ALA A 109 -31.15 -12.40 27.50
N ALA A 110 -31.30 -11.10 27.18
CA ALA A 110 -32.27 -10.62 26.19
C ALA A 110 -31.88 -10.97 24.72
N ASN A 111 -30.63 -11.22 24.45
CA ASN A 111 -30.12 -11.69 23.15
C ASN A 111 -28.87 -12.58 23.37
N PRO A 112 -29.05 -13.82 23.88
CA PRO A 112 -27.93 -14.68 24.21
C PRO A 112 -27.20 -15.17 22.96
N ALA A 113 -25.90 -15.40 23.10
CA ALA A 113 -25.12 -16.09 22.09
C ALA A 113 -25.57 -17.57 22.01
N ARG A 114 -25.94 -18.05 20.82
CA ARG A 114 -26.22 -19.45 20.51
C ARG A 114 -24.95 -20.22 20.16
N ASN A 115 -24.01 -19.52 19.50
CA ASN A 115 -22.67 -20.02 19.28
C ASN A 115 -21.67 -19.02 19.86
N ASP A 116 -20.75 -19.53 20.66
CA ASP A 116 -19.71 -18.78 21.35
C ASP A 116 -18.38 -19.54 21.16
N ALA A 117 -17.89 -19.50 19.93
CA ALA A 117 -16.65 -20.17 19.53
C ALA A 117 -15.45 -19.20 19.55
N ALA A 118 -14.24 -19.73 19.43
CA ALA A 118 -12.99 -18.95 19.49
C ALA A 118 -12.80 -17.88 18.40
N GLY A 119 -13.75 -17.69 17.52
CA GLY A 119 -13.72 -16.70 16.44
C GLY A 119 -15.09 -16.34 15.92
N GLU A 120 -16.16 -16.69 16.66
CA GLU A 120 -17.52 -16.45 16.22
C GLU A 120 -18.46 -16.22 17.39
N LEU A 121 -19.33 -15.23 17.28
CA LEU A 121 -20.52 -15.02 18.10
C LEU A 121 -21.74 -15.00 17.20
N VAL A 122 -22.71 -15.89 17.46
CA VAL A 122 -24.03 -15.91 16.79
C VAL A 122 -25.10 -15.69 17.84
N PHE A 123 -25.89 -14.65 17.65
CA PHE A 123 -26.93 -14.25 18.60
C PHE A 123 -28.30 -14.83 18.25
N SER A 124 -29.13 -15.04 19.29
CA SER A 124 -30.47 -15.62 19.12
C SER A 124 -31.38 -14.84 18.20
N LYS A 125 -31.18 -13.52 18.09
CA LYS A 125 -31.97 -12.62 17.23
C LYS A 125 -31.41 -12.48 15.82
N GLY A 126 -30.45 -13.32 15.40
CA GLY A 126 -29.97 -13.40 14.03
C GLY A 126 -28.71 -12.60 13.70
N GLY A 127 -28.24 -11.75 14.61
CA GLY A 127 -26.95 -11.06 14.43
C GLY A 127 -25.77 -11.99 14.63
N SER A 128 -24.67 -11.72 13.96
CA SER A 128 -23.43 -12.50 14.11
C SER A 128 -22.19 -11.65 13.89
N LEU A 129 -21.09 -12.05 14.54
CA LEU A 129 -19.77 -11.49 14.29
C LEU A 129 -18.76 -12.64 14.27
N TYR A 130 -17.98 -12.74 13.22
CA TYR A 130 -16.97 -13.78 13.06
C TYR A 130 -15.68 -13.25 12.45
N VAL A 131 -14.60 -13.99 12.65
CA VAL A 131 -13.29 -13.66 12.12
C VAL A 131 -12.93 -14.56 10.96
N SER A 132 -12.21 -13.98 9.98
CA SER A 132 -11.69 -14.71 8.85
C SER A 132 -10.35 -14.11 8.40
N THR A 133 -9.67 -14.81 7.52
CA THR A 133 -8.53 -14.26 6.77
C THR A 133 -8.93 -13.86 5.35
N SER A 134 -10.06 -14.40 4.86
CA SER A 134 -10.71 -14.05 3.60
C SER A 134 -12.18 -14.35 3.73
N PHE A 135 -13.00 -13.77 2.87
CA PHE A 135 -14.46 -13.98 2.90
C PHE A 135 -14.97 -14.10 1.46
N ARG A 136 -15.64 -15.20 1.19
CA ARG A 136 -16.35 -15.42 -0.07
C ARG A 136 -17.72 -16.02 0.20
N GLY A 137 -18.75 -15.38 -0.33
CA GLY A 137 -20.14 -15.80 -0.19
C GLY A 137 -20.82 -15.34 1.11
N GLY A 138 -22.14 -15.15 1.06
CA GLY A 138 -22.93 -14.58 2.15
C GLY A 138 -23.02 -13.05 2.04
N THR A 139 -23.98 -12.46 2.77
CA THR A 139 -24.21 -11.02 2.79
C THR A 139 -23.78 -10.46 4.14
N LEU A 140 -22.88 -9.48 4.12
CA LEU A 140 -22.41 -8.76 5.30
C LEU A 140 -23.03 -7.38 5.37
N ARG A 141 -23.38 -6.93 6.58
CA ARG A 141 -23.74 -5.54 6.84
C ARG A 141 -22.54 -4.70 7.28
N TYR A 142 -21.57 -5.30 7.98
CA TYR A 142 -20.34 -4.64 8.39
C TYR A 142 -19.13 -5.55 8.11
N LEU A 143 -18.17 -5.03 7.37
CA LEU A 143 -16.87 -5.65 7.18
C LEU A 143 -15.78 -4.74 7.75
N HIS A 144 -14.92 -5.29 8.58
CA HIS A 144 -13.74 -4.62 9.11
C HIS A 144 -12.48 -5.35 8.65
N VAL A 145 -11.58 -4.66 7.98
CA VAL A 145 -10.25 -5.18 7.63
C VAL A 145 -9.20 -4.38 8.41
N SER A 146 -8.66 -5.02 9.44
CA SER A 146 -7.66 -4.42 10.32
C SER A 146 -6.25 -4.59 9.74
N GLU A 147 -5.43 -3.55 9.82
CA GLU A 147 -4.05 -3.49 9.31
C GLU A 147 -3.98 -3.84 7.81
N PHE A 148 -4.88 -3.24 7.00
CA PHE A 148 -4.97 -3.55 5.55
C PHE A 148 -3.71 -3.13 4.79
N GLY A 149 -3.04 -2.03 5.18
CA GLY A 149 -1.74 -1.66 4.61
C GLY A 149 -0.69 -2.75 4.78
N LYS A 150 -0.62 -3.35 5.97
CA LYS A 150 0.27 -4.48 6.25
C LYS A 150 -0.10 -5.73 5.45
N ILE A 151 -1.40 -5.99 5.24
CA ILE A 151 -1.86 -7.08 4.37
C ILE A 151 -1.39 -6.83 2.94
N CYS A 152 -1.57 -5.63 2.41
CA CYS A 152 -1.12 -5.27 1.06
C CYS A 152 0.38 -5.45 0.88
N ALA A 153 1.19 -5.01 1.86
CA ALA A 153 2.64 -5.07 1.77
C ALA A 153 3.22 -6.49 1.94
N LYS A 154 2.64 -7.31 2.82
CA LYS A 154 3.19 -8.63 3.15
C LYS A 154 2.49 -9.80 2.47
N PHE A 155 1.21 -9.64 2.10
CA PHE A 155 0.36 -10.69 1.54
C PHE A 155 -0.48 -10.15 0.36
N PRO A 156 0.15 -9.71 -0.75
CA PRO A 156 -0.54 -9.05 -1.87
C PRO A 156 -1.64 -9.93 -2.49
N HIS A 157 -1.43 -11.24 -2.63
CA HIS A 157 -2.47 -12.16 -3.10
C HIS A 157 -3.70 -12.17 -2.20
N LYS A 158 -3.50 -12.13 -0.87
CA LYS A 158 -4.59 -12.05 0.09
C LYS A 158 -5.29 -10.68 0.02
N ALA A 159 -4.55 -9.61 -0.17
CA ALA A 159 -5.13 -8.29 -0.39
C ALA A 159 -6.06 -8.29 -1.62
N ARG A 160 -5.61 -8.87 -2.73
CA ARG A 160 -6.42 -9.06 -3.94
C ARG A 160 -7.67 -9.89 -3.67
N GLU A 161 -7.55 -11.00 -2.92
CA GLU A 161 -8.69 -11.85 -2.55
C GLU A 161 -9.71 -11.09 -1.68
N ILE A 162 -9.26 -10.25 -0.75
CA ILE A 162 -10.15 -9.40 0.06
C ILE A 162 -10.91 -8.41 -0.84
N VAL A 163 -10.23 -7.76 -1.77
CA VAL A 163 -10.84 -6.79 -2.69
C VAL A 163 -11.85 -7.47 -3.61
N THR A 164 -11.47 -8.57 -4.26
CA THR A 164 -12.32 -9.25 -5.26
C THR A 164 -13.37 -10.18 -4.66
N GLY A 165 -13.32 -10.46 -3.37
CA GLY A 165 -14.23 -11.37 -2.69
C GLY A 165 -14.94 -10.76 -1.49
N ALA A 166 -14.19 -10.29 -0.49
CA ALA A 166 -14.79 -9.81 0.75
C ALA A 166 -15.53 -8.47 0.57
N PHE A 167 -15.04 -7.55 -0.26
CA PHE A 167 -15.72 -6.28 -0.52
C PHE A 167 -17.00 -6.50 -1.32
N GLU A 168 -17.00 -7.44 -2.26
CA GLU A 168 -18.18 -7.82 -3.07
C GLU A 168 -19.29 -8.51 -2.24
N ALA A 169 -18.94 -9.09 -1.09
CA ALA A 169 -19.92 -9.65 -0.16
C ALA A 169 -20.70 -8.59 0.65
N VAL A 170 -20.33 -7.31 0.51
CA VAL A 170 -20.94 -6.17 1.24
C VAL A 170 -21.74 -5.33 0.26
N ALA A 171 -23.07 -5.33 0.38
CA ALA A 171 -23.95 -4.52 -0.46
C ALA A 171 -23.60 -3.02 -0.39
N ALA A 172 -24.04 -2.23 -1.39
CA ALA A 172 -23.66 -0.83 -1.54
C ALA A 172 -24.03 0.02 -0.30
N GLU A 173 -25.17 -0.25 0.32
CA GLU A 173 -25.69 0.47 1.51
C GLU A 173 -25.11 -0.05 2.83
N CYS A 174 -24.25 -1.08 2.76
CA CYS A 174 -23.60 -1.68 3.93
C CYS A 174 -22.19 -1.11 4.12
N PHE A 175 -21.55 -1.43 5.23
CA PHE A 175 -20.36 -0.73 5.70
C PHE A 175 -19.09 -1.58 5.53
N VAL A 176 -18.09 -1.02 4.85
CA VAL A 176 -16.71 -1.51 4.87
C VAL A 176 -15.83 -0.48 5.55
N THR A 177 -15.02 -0.94 6.50
CA THR A 177 -13.98 -0.12 7.12
C THR A 177 -12.64 -0.83 6.98
N ILE A 178 -11.70 -0.20 6.30
CA ILE A 178 -10.30 -0.61 6.28
C ILE A 178 -9.47 0.37 7.09
N GLU A 179 -8.56 -0.12 7.94
CA GLU A 179 -7.72 0.74 8.77
C GLU A 179 -6.30 0.21 8.87
N SER A 180 -5.32 1.11 8.85
CA SER A 180 -3.90 0.76 8.99
C SER A 180 -3.04 1.99 9.32
N THR A 181 -1.82 1.75 9.82
CA THR A 181 -0.66 2.59 9.52
C THR A 181 -0.25 2.39 8.08
N ALA A 182 0.50 3.31 7.49
CA ALA A 182 1.03 3.16 6.15
C ALA A 182 2.13 2.07 6.10
N GLU A 183 2.26 1.42 4.95
CA GLU A 183 3.29 0.40 4.70
C GLU A 183 3.90 0.60 3.29
N GLY A 184 4.43 1.81 3.04
CA GLY A 184 5.01 2.19 1.75
C GLY A 184 3.96 2.65 0.72
N ARG A 185 4.44 3.03 -0.48
CA ARG A 185 3.63 3.60 -1.57
C ARG A 185 3.12 2.55 -2.55
N ALA A 186 2.67 1.39 -2.05
CA ALA A 186 2.20 0.32 -2.91
C ALA A 186 0.95 -0.37 -2.38
N GLY A 187 0.24 -1.05 -3.29
CA GLY A 187 -0.93 -1.88 -3.01
C GLY A 187 -2.21 -1.09 -2.79
N TYR A 188 -3.30 -1.84 -2.62
CA TYR A 188 -4.66 -1.29 -2.56
C TYR A 188 -4.86 -0.25 -1.45
N PHE A 189 -4.21 -0.40 -0.28
CA PHE A 189 -4.41 0.56 0.81
C PHE A 189 -3.85 1.94 0.45
N PHE A 190 -2.68 1.99 -0.18
CA PHE A 190 -2.10 3.23 -0.70
C PHE A 190 -2.96 3.82 -1.82
N ALA A 191 -3.24 3.03 -2.87
CA ALA A 191 -4.02 3.48 -4.03
C ALA A 191 -5.41 4.02 -3.63
N TYR A 192 -6.12 3.30 -2.76
CA TYR A 192 -7.43 3.75 -2.27
C TYR A 192 -7.33 5.00 -1.39
N SER A 193 -6.30 5.08 -0.52
CA SER A 193 -6.07 6.28 0.30
C SER A 193 -5.83 7.52 -0.56
N GLN A 194 -4.96 7.42 -1.57
CA GLN A 194 -4.65 8.50 -2.49
C GLN A 194 -5.86 8.91 -3.33
N SER A 195 -6.60 7.94 -3.87
CA SER A 195 -7.80 8.21 -4.67
C SER A 195 -8.89 8.89 -3.84
N ALA A 196 -9.15 8.37 -2.62
CA ALA A 196 -10.17 8.92 -1.73
C ALA A 196 -9.79 10.31 -1.21
N GLU A 197 -8.52 10.56 -0.89
CA GLU A 197 -8.02 11.88 -0.49
C GLU A 197 -8.16 12.89 -1.63
N ARG A 198 -7.76 12.53 -2.86
CA ARG A 198 -7.92 13.38 -4.06
C ARG A 198 -9.39 13.72 -4.33
N GLN A 199 -10.29 12.74 -4.24
CA GLN A 199 -11.72 12.97 -4.43
C GLN A 199 -12.26 13.92 -3.36
N GLN A 200 -11.89 13.74 -2.10
CA GLN A 200 -12.30 14.62 -1.00
C GLN A 200 -11.79 16.06 -1.19
N LEU A 201 -10.54 16.24 -1.62
CA LEU A 201 -9.94 17.55 -1.89
C LEU A 201 -10.59 18.23 -3.10
N SER A 202 -11.05 17.49 -4.10
CA SER A 202 -11.74 18.04 -5.27
C SER A 202 -13.17 18.51 -4.98
N GLY A 203 -13.73 18.19 -3.80
CA GLY A 203 -15.09 18.54 -3.42
C GLY A 203 -16.18 17.75 -4.16
N VAL A 204 -15.82 16.73 -4.94
CA VAL A 204 -16.79 15.85 -5.62
C VAL A 204 -17.55 15.01 -4.59
N PRO A 205 -18.91 15.00 -4.60
CA PRO A 205 -19.69 14.21 -3.68
C PRO A 205 -19.40 12.71 -3.79
N LEU A 206 -19.40 12.03 -2.66
CA LEU A 206 -19.18 10.58 -2.61
C LEU A 206 -20.45 9.82 -2.99
N GLY A 207 -20.32 8.88 -3.92
CA GLY A 207 -21.32 7.84 -4.17
C GLY A 207 -21.22 6.71 -3.14
N LEU A 208 -22.20 5.79 -3.10
CA LEU A 208 -22.25 4.70 -2.11
C LEU A 208 -21.04 3.75 -2.16
N LEU A 209 -20.37 3.62 -3.29
CA LEU A 209 -19.19 2.76 -3.45
C LEU A 209 -17.87 3.52 -3.36
N ASP A 210 -17.91 4.85 -3.25
CA ASP A 210 -16.72 5.66 -3.11
C ASP A 210 -16.15 5.57 -1.70
N TRP A 211 -14.84 5.60 -1.59
CA TRP A 211 -14.16 5.55 -0.32
C TRP A 211 -14.07 6.93 0.33
N LYS A 212 -14.52 7.05 1.57
CA LYS A 212 -14.29 8.21 2.41
C LYS A 212 -12.97 8.09 3.14
N PHE A 213 -12.11 9.08 2.96
CA PHE A 213 -10.79 9.12 3.58
C PHE A 213 -10.84 9.78 4.96
N PHE A 214 -10.21 9.13 5.93
CA PHE A 214 -10.01 9.65 7.28
C PHE A 214 -8.53 9.56 7.62
N PHE A 215 -7.97 10.67 8.08
CA PHE A 215 -6.61 10.74 8.57
C PHE A 215 -6.58 11.17 10.03
N PHE A 216 -5.90 10.36 10.86
CA PHE A 216 -5.76 10.65 12.29
C PHE A 216 -4.28 10.63 12.67
N SER A 217 -3.74 11.82 12.85
CA SER A 217 -2.35 12.07 13.20
C SER A 217 -2.07 11.80 14.69
N TRP A 218 -0.80 11.66 15.01
CA TRP A 218 -0.32 11.53 16.38
C TRP A 218 -0.59 12.79 17.23
N TRP A 219 -0.47 13.99 16.66
CA TRP A 219 -0.61 15.25 17.39
C TRP A 219 -2.05 15.57 17.81
N ASN A 220 -3.06 14.91 17.25
CA ASN A 220 -4.45 14.98 17.73
C ASN A 220 -4.61 14.34 19.11
N ASN A 221 -3.77 13.35 19.45
CA ASN A 221 -3.91 12.62 20.71
C ASN A 221 -3.10 13.28 21.83
N LYS A 222 -3.79 13.86 22.81
CA LYS A 222 -3.19 14.53 23.98
C LYS A 222 -2.31 13.62 24.84
N ALA A 223 -2.48 12.29 24.76
CA ALA A 223 -1.65 11.33 25.47
C ALA A 223 -0.22 11.21 24.93
N TYR A 224 0.04 11.70 23.70
CA TYR A 224 1.38 11.74 23.13
C TYR A 224 2.12 13.02 23.54
N SER A 225 2.42 13.11 24.83
CA SER A 225 3.10 14.24 25.44
C SER A 225 4.01 13.74 26.58
N LEU A 226 5.15 14.36 26.74
CA LEU A 226 6.10 14.15 27.83
C LEU A 226 6.38 15.47 28.55
N ASP A 227 7.00 15.40 29.74
CA ASP A 227 7.58 16.56 30.38
C ASP A 227 8.70 17.13 29.47
N SER A 228 8.63 18.42 29.18
CA SER A 228 9.53 19.12 28.27
C SER A 228 10.60 19.95 29.01
N THR A 229 10.64 19.94 30.35
CA THR A 229 11.42 20.87 31.18
C THR A 229 12.93 20.88 30.81
N ASP A 230 13.50 19.70 30.48
CA ASP A 230 14.93 19.57 30.15
C ASP A 230 15.18 19.05 28.73
N VAL A 231 14.17 19.14 27.84
CA VAL A 231 14.26 18.58 26.49
C VAL A 231 14.77 19.65 25.52
N VAL A 232 16.00 19.48 25.05
CA VAL A 232 16.55 20.27 23.93
C VAL A 232 16.21 19.57 22.62
N LEU A 233 15.43 20.25 21.79
CA LEU A 233 15.10 19.75 20.45
C LEU A 233 16.28 19.99 19.50
N PRO A 234 16.67 18.98 18.70
CA PRO A 234 17.60 19.20 17.59
C PRO A 234 17.04 20.24 16.61
N GLN A 235 17.92 21.07 16.00
CA GLN A 235 17.51 22.12 15.05
C GLN A 235 16.61 21.57 13.93
N ARG A 236 16.96 20.43 13.38
CA ARG A 236 16.17 19.69 12.38
C ARG A 236 14.70 19.49 12.78
N LEU A 237 14.41 19.16 14.06
CA LEU A 237 13.03 19.00 14.54
C LEU A 237 12.35 20.34 14.79
N THR A 238 13.10 21.36 15.19
CA THR A 238 12.58 22.71 15.31
C THR A 238 12.12 23.23 13.94
N ASP A 239 12.93 23.02 12.91
CA ASP A 239 12.62 23.36 11.53
C ASP A 239 11.40 22.57 11.02
N TYR A 240 11.35 21.28 11.28
CA TYR A 240 10.23 20.40 10.91
C TYR A 240 8.90 20.88 11.52
N PHE A 241 8.84 21.18 12.83
CA PHE A 241 7.62 21.69 13.46
C PHE A 241 7.24 23.09 12.97
N SER A 242 8.22 23.91 12.66
CA SER A 242 7.99 25.24 12.06
C SER A 242 7.38 25.11 10.66
N GLU A 243 7.87 24.16 9.86
CA GLU A 243 7.33 23.86 8.54
C GLU A 243 5.91 23.30 8.61
N LEU A 244 5.62 22.37 9.53
CA LEU A 244 4.27 21.86 9.77
C LEU A 244 3.28 22.99 10.12
N HIS A 245 3.71 23.91 10.96
CA HIS A 245 2.89 25.07 11.28
C HIS A 245 2.68 25.99 10.07
N ALA A 246 3.75 26.35 9.36
CA ALA A 246 3.70 27.28 8.25
C ALA A 246 2.91 26.76 7.05
N LYS A 247 3.08 25.47 6.69
CA LYS A 247 2.46 24.89 5.49
C LYS A 247 1.10 24.25 5.76
N HIS A 248 0.88 23.72 6.96
CA HIS A 248 -0.31 22.91 7.27
C HIS A 248 -1.14 23.43 8.45
N GLY A 249 -0.71 24.54 9.09
CA GLY A 249 -1.40 25.11 10.25
C GLY A 249 -1.38 24.21 11.49
N ILE A 250 -0.49 23.21 11.54
CA ILE A 250 -0.41 22.25 12.63
C ILE A 250 0.35 22.85 13.80
N VAL A 251 -0.31 22.98 14.95
CA VAL A 251 0.28 23.52 16.18
C VAL A 251 0.52 22.39 17.16
N THR A 252 1.80 22.19 17.54
CA THR A 252 2.20 21.21 18.57
C THR A 252 2.72 21.95 19.79
N ASN A 253 2.39 21.49 20.99
CA ASN A 253 2.96 22.02 22.24
C ASN A 253 4.33 21.39 22.54
N ASP A 254 5.05 21.96 23.53
CA ASP A 254 6.39 21.51 23.87
C ASP A 254 6.44 20.05 24.38
N GLY A 255 5.43 19.63 25.13
CA GLY A 255 5.32 18.24 25.59
C GLY A 255 5.13 17.24 24.42
N GLN A 256 4.38 17.62 23.41
CA GLN A 256 4.19 16.81 22.18
C GLN A 256 5.51 16.75 21.38
N ARG A 257 6.20 17.87 21.24
CA ARG A 257 7.51 17.93 20.57
C ARG A 257 8.55 17.09 21.28
N ALA A 258 8.59 17.15 22.62
CA ALA A 258 9.44 16.33 23.45
C ALA A 258 9.14 14.83 23.27
N TRP A 259 7.86 14.46 23.25
CA TRP A 259 7.43 13.10 23.01
C TRP A 259 7.86 12.61 21.60
N TYR A 260 7.65 13.44 20.57
CA TYR A 260 8.04 13.10 19.20
C TYR A 260 9.53 12.88 19.08
N ALA A 261 10.36 13.78 19.65
CA ALA A 261 11.81 13.66 19.65
C ALA A 261 12.30 12.38 20.37
N ALA A 262 11.69 12.03 21.50
CA ALA A 262 12.01 10.80 22.23
C ALA A 262 11.62 9.54 21.43
N LYS A 263 10.49 9.54 20.76
CA LYS A 263 10.02 8.44 19.90
C LYS A 263 10.89 8.26 18.66
N GLU A 264 11.25 9.37 18.01
CA GLU A 264 12.10 9.35 16.83
C GLU A 264 13.50 8.76 17.12
N LYS A 265 14.08 9.00 18.31
CA LYS A 265 15.33 8.35 18.72
C LYS A 265 15.24 6.82 18.72
N THR A 266 14.05 6.27 18.99
CA THR A 266 13.82 4.83 19.03
C THR A 266 13.42 4.25 17.68
N LEU A 267 12.60 4.98 16.91
CA LEU A 267 12.01 4.51 15.66
C LEU A 267 12.82 4.89 14.43
N GLY A 268 13.66 5.91 14.51
CA GLY A 268 14.43 6.40 13.37
C GLY A 268 13.50 6.76 12.20
N ASP A 269 13.79 6.20 11.03
CA ASP A 269 13.05 6.43 9.80
C ASP A 269 11.59 5.96 9.86
N ASP A 270 11.27 5.00 10.75
CA ASP A 270 9.90 4.52 10.94
C ASP A 270 8.98 5.53 11.63
N MET A 271 9.52 6.62 12.17
CA MET A 271 8.73 7.59 12.94
C MET A 271 7.58 8.18 12.12
N LYS A 272 7.82 8.59 10.89
CA LYS A 272 6.80 9.19 10.02
C LYS A 272 5.73 8.19 9.59
N ARG A 273 6.09 6.92 9.40
CA ARG A 273 5.15 5.85 9.09
C ARG A 273 4.22 5.55 10.27
N GLU A 274 4.80 5.39 11.45
CA GLU A 274 4.08 4.97 12.65
C GLU A 274 3.30 6.14 13.29
N TYR A 275 3.83 7.36 13.17
CA TYR A 275 3.28 8.57 13.76
C TYR A 275 3.31 9.76 12.78
N PRO A 276 2.59 9.65 11.64
CA PRO A 276 2.58 10.68 10.63
C PRO A 276 1.94 11.99 11.13
N SER A 277 2.48 13.11 10.72
CA SER A 277 1.89 14.44 10.96
C SER A 277 0.90 14.85 9.88
N ILE A 278 1.15 14.42 8.64
CA ILE A 278 0.29 14.63 7.47
C ILE A 278 0.18 13.33 6.65
N PRO A 279 -0.87 13.14 5.83
CA PRO A 279 -1.04 11.92 5.04
C PRO A 279 0.15 11.63 4.12
N ALA A 280 0.67 12.65 3.45
CA ALA A 280 1.77 12.52 2.50
C ALA A 280 3.04 11.90 3.11
N GLU A 281 3.39 12.27 4.36
CA GLU A 281 4.60 11.72 4.99
C GLU A 281 4.44 10.28 5.48
N ALA A 282 3.21 9.83 5.75
CA ALA A 282 2.94 8.45 6.17
C ALA A 282 3.44 7.42 5.15
N PHE A 283 3.32 7.75 3.87
CA PHE A 283 3.72 6.89 2.76
C PHE A 283 5.12 7.22 2.21
N GLN A 284 5.83 8.22 2.75
CA GLN A 284 7.16 8.65 2.26
C GLN A 284 8.30 7.71 2.65
N GLN A 285 8.04 6.69 3.45
CA GLN A 285 9.11 5.87 3.99
C GLN A 285 9.76 5.01 2.91
N SER A 286 11.09 5.00 2.91
CA SER A 286 11.87 3.96 2.27
C SER A 286 11.57 2.62 2.93
N VAL A 287 11.24 1.62 2.14
CA VAL A 287 11.12 0.24 2.61
C VAL A 287 12.47 -0.18 3.19
N GLU A 288 12.47 -0.71 4.40
CA GLU A 288 13.69 -1.19 5.05
C GLU A 288 14.41 -2.20 4.15
N GLY A 289 15.70 -1.97 3.88
CA GLY A 289 16.46 -2.76 2.93
C GLY A 289 16.24 -2.41 1.45
N ALA A 290 15.47 -1.36 1.12
CA ALA A 290 15.25 -0.93 -0.26
C ALA A 290 16.56 -0.52 -0.95
N TYR A 291 16.72 -0.96 -2.19
CA TYR A 291 17.96 -0.72 -2.95
C TYR A 291 18.10 0.72 -3.47
N TYR A 292 17.00 1.42 -3.73
CA TYR A 292 16.98 2.69 -4.47
C TYR A 292 16.38 3.87 -3.67
N ALA A 293 16.17 3.70 -2.37
CA ALA A 293 15.51 4.68 -1.50
C ALA A 293 16.12 6.10 -1.60
N GLN A 294 17.45 6.22 -1.58
CA GLN A 294 18.14 7.51 -1.64
C GLN A 294 17.96 8.20 -3.00
N GLN A 295 18.03 7.43 -4.09
CA GLN A 295 17.86 7.97 -5.46
C GLN A 295 16.44 8.46 -5.66
N LEU A 296 15.45 7.68 -5.27
CA LEU A 296 14.03 8.03 -5.40
C LEU A 296 13.66 9.25 -4.55
N THR A 297 14.17 9.33 -3.31
CA THR A 297 13.99 10.53 -2.48
C THR A 297 14.51 11.80 -3.19
N LYS A 298 15.65 11.72 -3.89
CA LYS A 298 16.18 12.84 -4.65
C LYS A 298 15.32 13.17 -5.87
N LEU A 299 14.80 12.16 -6.58
CA LEU A 299 13.91 12.38 -7.72
C LEU A 299 12.63 13.11 -7.32
N TYR A 300 12.01 12.73 -6.21
CA TYR A 300 10.85 13.44 -5.66
C TYR A 300 11.18 14.88 -5.25
N ALA A 301 12.28 15.08 -4.54
CA ALA A 301 12.71 16.40 -4.12
C ALA A 301 13.01 17.35 -5.30
N GLN A 302 13.48 16.77 -6.42
CA GLN A 302 13.78 17.50 -7.67
C GLN A 302 12.57 17.57 -8.62
N GLN A 303 11.38 17.09 -8.22
CA GLN A 303 10.16 17.05 -9.05
C GLN A 303 10.37 16.31 -10.39
N ARG A 304 11.21 15.28 -10.39
CA ARG A 304 11.48 14.46 -11.58
C ARG A 304 10.51 13.29 -11.73
N ILE A 305 9.53 13.16 -10.83
CA ILE A 305 8.38 12.27 -10.93
C ILE A 305 7.15 13.17 -10.97
N GLY A 306 6.44 13.17 -12.11
CA GLY A 306 5.31 14.08 -12.34
C GLY A 306 4.84 14.03 -13.80
N VAL A 307 4.29 15.13 -14.28
CA VAL A 307 3.82 15.24 -15.69
C VAL A 307 5.01 15.46 -16.62
N ILE A 308 5.20 14.56 -17.58
CA ILE A 308 6.27 14.69 -18.59
C ILE A 308 5.77 15.54 -19.78
N PRO A 309 6.59 16.48 -20.29
CA PRO A 309 6.29 17.17 -21.52
C PRO A 309 6.11 16.21 -22.70
N ASN A 310 5.11 16.48 -23.55
CA ASN A 310 4.86 15.64 -24.71
C ASN A 310 5.92 15.82 -25.79
N ASN A 311 6.88 14.89 -25.84
CA ASN A 311 7.91 14.78 -26.89
C ASN A 311 7.56 13.66 -27.88
N SER A 312 6.34 13.68 -28.43
CA SER A 312 5.79 12.60 -29.27
C SER A 312 6.60 12.32 -30.54
N HIS A 313 7.42 13.25 -31.00
CA HIS A 313 8.30 13.11 -32.17
C HIS A 313 9.54 12.22 -31.90
N LEU A 314 9.89 12.01 -30.62
CA LEU A 314 11.04 11.16 -30.29
C LEU A 314 10.64 9.69 -30.24
N PRO A 315 11.46 8.77 -30.76
CA PRO A 315 11.16 7.36 -30.73
C PRO A 315 11.27 6.78 -29.33
N VAL A 316 10.55 5.69 -29.09
CA VAL A 316 10.44 5.00 -27.81
C VAL A 316 11.27 3.72 -27.84
N MET A 317 12.07 3.51 -26.82
CA MET A 317 12.74 2.26 -26.52
C MET A 317 11.93 1.47 -25.51
N THR A 318 11.89 0.17 -25.62
CA THR A 318 11.22 -0.71 -24.63
C THR A 318 12.21 -1.66 -23.98
N PHE A 319 12.03 -1.90 -22.68
CA PHE A 319 12.87 -2.78 -21.87
C PHE A 319 11.97 -3.79 -21.16
N TRP A 320 12.23 -5.06 -21.37
CA TRP A 320 11.34 -6.15 -21.01
C TRP A 320 11.95 -7.06 -19.97
N ASP A 321 11.17 -7.40 -18.96
CA ASP A 321 11.35 -8.62 -18.17
C ASP A 321 10.27 -9.61 -18.57
N ILE A 322 10.66 -10.76 -19.14
CA ILE A 322 9.75 -11.72 -19.75
C ILE A 322 9.68 -12.97 -18.87
N GLY A 323 8.65 -13.08 -18.01
CA GLY A 323 8.41 -14.25 -17.19
C GLY A 323 7.70 -15.40 -17.94
N VAL A 324 8.07 -16.65 -17.64
CA VAL A 324 7.36 -17.85 -18.10
C VAL A 324 6.48 -18.34 -16.96
N GLY A 325 5.15 -18.14 -17.07
CA GLY A 325 4.21 -18.46 -15.99
C GLY A 325 4.14 -17.41 -14.88
N ASP A 326 4.92 -16.34 -14.97
CA ASP A 326 4.94 -15.17 -14.11
C ASP A 326 4.55 -13.90 -14.89
N SER A 327 4.67 -12.71 -14.27
CA SER A 327 4.41 -11.44 -14.93
C SER A 327 5.47 -11.11 -15.98
N THR A 328 5.06 -10.48 -17.07
CA THR A 328 5.93 -9.77 -18.02
C THR A 328 5.79 -8.28 -17.80
N ALA A 329 6.90 -7.59 -17.56
CA ALA A 329 6.97 -6.16 -17.34
C ALA A 329 7.67 -5.44 -18.50
N ILE A 330 7.13 -4.29 -18.93
CA ILE A 330 7.63 -3.50 -20.05
C ILE A 330 7.75 -2.03 -19.64
N TRP A 331 8.95 -1.49 -19.71
CA TRP A 331 9.21 -0.06 -19.55
C TRP A 331 9.34 0.63 -20.90
N PHE A 332 8.74 1.82 -21.02
CA PHE A 332 8.78 2.64 -22.23
C PHE A 332 9.57 3.91 -21.96
N VAL A 333 10.67 4.10 -22.67
CA VAL A 333 11.64 5.17 -22.40
C VAL A 333 11.96 5.95 -23.66
N ARG A 334 12.04 7.27 -23.56
CA ARG A 334 12.58 8.18 -24.58
C ARG A 334 13.89 8.77 -24.11
N GLN A 335 14.84 8.91 -24.99
CA GLN A 335 16.05 9.67 -24.70
C GLN A 335 15.89 11.12 -25.16
N VAL A 336 16.09 12.06 -24.24
CA VAL A 336 15.98 13.51 -24.48
C VAL A 336 17.31 14.16 -24.08
N GLY A 337 18.21 14.30 -25.02
CA GLY A 337 19.59 14.69 -24.72
C GLY A 337 20.30 13.66 -23.87
N GLU A 338 20.74 14.04 -22.69
CA GLU A 338 21.37 13.15 -21.71
C GLU A 338 20.38 12.54 -20.71
N GLU A 339 19.13 12.96 -20.75
CA GLU A 339 18.08 12.48 -19.84
C GLU A 339 17.25 11.36 -20.46
N PHE A 340 16.65 10.55 -19.60
CA PHE A 340 15.73 9.49 -19.97
C PHE A 340 14.34 9.79 -19.44
N HIS A 341 13.40 10.02 -20.33
CA HIS A 341 12.00 10.19 -20.00
C HIS A 341 11.31 8.83 -20.00
N VAL A 342 10.97 8.33 -18.82
CA VAL A 342 10.22 7.09 -18.62
C VAL A 342 8.75 7.45 -18.73
N ILE A 343 8.16 7.13 -19.89
CA ILE A 343 6.87 7.70 -20.33
C ILE A 343 5.69 6.78 -20.08
N ASP A 344 5.94 5.49 -19.84
CA ASP A 344 4.88 4.50 -19.67
C ASP A 344 5.44 3.21 -19.06
N TYR A 345 4.54 2.42 -18.46
CA TYR A 345 4.80 1.10 -17.91
C TYR A 345 3.63 0.17 -18.23
N TYR A 346 3.91 -1.11 -18.43
CA TYR A 346 2.90 -2.13 -18.58
C TYR A 346 3.36 -3.43 -17.95
N GLU A 347 2.52 -4.06 -17.16
CA GLU A 347 2.75 -5.38 -16.59
C GLU A 347 1.48 -6.23 -16.68
N ASN A 348 1.64 -7.50 -17.05
CA ASN A 348 0.56 -8.48 -17.03
C ASN A 348 1.13 -9.91 -16.86
N SER A 349 0.28 -10.86 -16.46
CA SER A 349 0.66 -12.25 -16.27
C SER A 349 -0.28 -13.19 -17.02
N GLY A 350 0.22 -14.38 -17.37
CA GLY A 350 -0.59 -15.44 -18.00
C GLY A 350 -0.86 -15.24 -19.49
N GLU A 351 -0.18 -14.28 -20.13
CA GLU A 351 -0.35 -13.97 -21.55
C GLU A 351 0.87 -14.36 -22.39
N GLY A 352 0.64 -14.68 -23.65
CA GLY A 352 1.70 -14.97 -24.62
C GLY A 352 2.30 -13.72 -25.28
N LEU A 353 3.42 -13.87 -25.99
CA LEU A 353 4.13 -12.78 -26.66
C LEU A 353 3.23 -11.98 -27.63
N ARG A 354 2.28 -12.64 -28.29
CA ARG A 354 1.27 -12.01 -29.18
C ARG A 354 0.47 -10.91 -28.46
N HIS A 355 0.09 -11.14 -27.20
CA HIS A 355 -0.66 -10.16 -26.40
C HIS A 355 0.16 -8.89 -26.19
N TYR A 356 1.41 -9.04 -25.76
CA TYR A 356 2.27 -7.90 -25.49
C TYR A 356 2.64 -7.12 -26.77
N MET A 357 2.82 -7.81 -27.89
CA MET A 357 3.00 -7.16 -29.18
C MET A 357 1.77 -6.37 -29.61
N LYS A 358 0.56 -6.87 -29.30
CA LYS A 358 -0.69 -6.10 -29.49
C LYS A 358 -0.73 -4.87 -28.61
N VAL A 359 -0.33 -4.97 -27.34
CA VAL A 359 -0.23 -3.81 -26.43
C VAL A 359 0.68 -2.72 -27.01
N LEU A 360 1.84 -3.09 -27.55
CA LEU A 360 2.73 -2.12 -28.19
C LEU A 360 2.07 -1.43 -29.39
N LYS A 361 1.41 -2.20 -30.23
CA LYS A 361 0.67 -1.67 -31.39
C LYS A 361 -0.42 -0.71 -30.95
N ASP A 362 -1.22 -1.09 -29.96
CA ASP A 362 -2.35 -0.29 -29.43
C ASP A 362 -1.89 1.01 -28.75
N LYS A 363 -0.71 1.03 -28.13
CA LYS A 363 -0.10 2.25 -27.58
C LYS A 363 0.31 3.27 -28.65
N GLY A 364 0.52 2.86 -29.88
CA GLY A 364 0.74 3.72 -31.05
C GLY A 364 2.02 4.56 -30.99
N TYR A 365 3.02 4.16 -30.20
CA TYR A 365 4.33 4.84 -30.19
C TYR A 365 5.17 4.47 -31.43
N THR A 366 6.04 5.37 -31.85
CA THR A 366 7.10 5.06 -32.80
C THR A 366 8.25 4.43 -32.03
N TYR A 367 8.54 3.16 -32.29
CA TYR A 367 9.58 2.41 -31.58
C TYR A 367 10.92 2.45 -32.32
N SER A 368 12.03 2.55 -31.56
CA SER A 368 13.38 2.46 -32.11
C SER A 368 14.11 1.18 -31.72
N GLU A 369 13.92 0.72 -30.50
CA GLU A 369 14.64 -0.43 -29.94
C GLU A 369 13.71 -1.21 -29.00
N HIS A 370 13.89 -2.55 -29.00
CA HIS A 370 13.25 -3.43 -28.03
C HIS A 370 14.32 -4.28 -27.35
N TRP A 371 14.47 -4.14 -26.04
CA TRP A 371 15.50 -4.84 -25.27
C TRP A 371 14.89 -5.95 -24.44
N GLY A 372 15.28 -7.19 -24.71
CA GLY A 372 14.86 -8.37 -23.95
C GLY A 372 15.94 -8.88 -22.99
N PRO A 373 15.55 -9.72 -22.01
CA PRO A 373 16.48 -10.33 -21.08
C PRO A 373 17.46 -11.26 -21.79
N HIS A 374 18.60 -11.56 -21.16
CA HIS A 374 19.66 -12.41 -21.72
C HIS A 374 19.22 -13.85 -22.02
N ASP A 375 18.12 -14.32 -21.46
CA ASP A 375 17.53 -15.64 -21.68
C ASP A 375 16.39 -15.66 -22.71
N ILE A 376 16.15 -14.55 -23.42
CA ILE A 376 15.14 -14.46 -24.50
C ILE A 376 15.44 -15.45 -25.64
N ASP A 377 16.70 -15.85 -25.80
CA ASP A 377 17.16 -16.83 -26.79
C ASP A 377 16.99 -18.28 -26.31
N ASN A 378 16.38 -18.53 -25.14
CA ASN A 378 16.01 -19.88 -24.71
C ASN A 378 14.88 -20.43 -25.58
N ARG A 379 15.02 -21.71 -26.00
CA ARG A 379 14.02 -22.38 -26.83
C ARG A 379 12.82 -22.81 -26.01
N GLU A 380 11.63 -22.63 -26.55
CA GLU A 380 10.38 -23.04 -25.90
C GLU A 380 9.87 -24.36 -26.47
N PHE A 381 9.49 -25.29 -25.59
CA PHE A 381 9.03 -26.65 -25.96
C PHE A 381 7.75 -26.65 -26.82
N GLY A 382 6.91 -25.63 -26.72
CA GLY A 382 5.61 -25.52 -27.40
C GLY A 382 5.62 -24.79 -28.74
N SER A 383 6.79 -24.30 -29.22
CA SER A 383 6.91 -23.42 -30.39
C SER A 383 7.87 -23.96 -31.47
N ASP A 384 7.83 -25.25 -31.77
CA ASP A 384 8.73 -25.92 -32.72
C ASP A 384 10.23 -25.66 -32.41
N ALA A 385 10.57 -25.58 -31.12
CA ALA A 385 11.90 -25.26 -30.62
C ALA A 385 12.44 -23.87 -31.03
N LYS A 386 11.58 -22.91 -31.39
CA LYS A 386 11.95 -21.53 -31.65
C LYS A 386 12.17 -20.75 -30.35
N THR A 387 13.04 -19.76 -30.42
CA THR A 387 13.25 -18.80 -29.36
C THR A 387 12.15 -17.72 -29.37
N ARG A 388 11.92 -17.03 -28.28
CA ARG A 388 10.99 -15.88 -28.23
C ARG A 388 11.42 -14.77 -29.18
N ARG A 389 12.73 -14.58 -29.34
CA ARG A 389 13.31 -13.62 -30.27
C ARG A 389 12.97 -13.96 -31.72
N GLU A 390 13.07 -15.22 -32.11
CA GLU A 390 12.69 -15.69 -33.43
C GLU A 390 11.19 -15.55 -33.68
N LEU A 391 10.35 -15.89 -32.70
CA LEU A 391 8.89 -15.71 -32.75
C LEU A 391 8.50 -14.24 -32.92
N ALA A 392 9.15 -13.32 -32.19
CA ALA A 392 8.91 -11.89 -32.33
C ALA A 392 9.28 -11.36 -33.70
N GLN A 393 10.40 -11.87 -34.29
CA GLN A 393 10.87 -11.48 -35.59
C GLN A 393 9.99 -12.01 -36.74
N GLU A 394 9.48 -13.22 -36.62
CA GLU A 394 8.48 -13.77 -37.55
C GLU A 394 7.17 -12.98 -37.48
N GLY A 395 6.81 -12.50 -36.29
CA GLY A 395 5.64 -11.69 -36.03
C GLY A 395 4.35 -12.51 -35.84
N TYR A 396 3.32 -11.80 -35.44
CA TYR A 396 1.98 -12.33 -35.22
C TYR A 396 0.95 -11.55 -36.04
N GLU A 397 -0.05 -12.24 -36.52
CA GLU A 397 -1.22 -11.56 -37.09
C GLU A 397 -1.99 -10.84 -36.00
N ILE A 398 -2.04 -9.52 -36.09
CA ILE A 398 -2.74 -8.61 -35.18
C ILE A 398 -3.59 -7.66 -36.02
N ASP A 399 -4.92 -7.73 -35.85
CA ASP A 399 -5.92 -6.92 -36.60
C ASP A 399 -5.75 -7.03 -38.13
N GLY A 400 -5.52 -8.24 -38.64
CA GLY A 400 -5.41 -8.53 -40.08
C GLY A 400 -4.06 -8.13 -40.71
N GLN A 401 -3.05 -7.77 -39.92
CA GLN A 401 -1.71 -7.44 -40.38
C GLN A 401 -0.64 -8.18 -39.56
N ILE A 402 0.45 -8.60 -40.20
CA ILE A 402 1.59 -9.17 -39.49
C ILE A 402 2.35 -8.03 -38.81
N TYR A 403 2.43 -8.07 -37.48
CA TYR A 403 3.22 -7.18 -36.67
C TYR A 403 4.45 -7.95 -36.18
N SER A 404 5.64 -7.48 -36.52
CA SER A 404 6.92 -8.09 -36.14
C SER A 404 7.82 -7.08 -35.46
N MET A 405 8.71 -7.58 -34.60
CA MET A 405 9.71 -6.75 -33.89
C MET A 405 10.99 -7.53 -33.64
N THR A 406 12.11 -6.82 -33.51
CA THR A 406 13.41 -7.42 -33.23
C THR A 406 13.88 -7.01 -31.84
N PHE A 407 14.32 -7.98 -31.05
CA PHE A 407 14.90 -7.72 -29.75
C PHE A 407 16.42 -7.60 -29.81
N ASP A 408 16.95 -6.55 -29.19
CA ASP A 408 18.32 -6.52 -28.70
C ASP A 408 18.38 -7.27 -27.35
N VAL A 409 19.52 -7.90 -27.08
CA VAL A 409 19.71 -8.72 -25.88
C VAL A 409 20.53 -7.96 -24.84
N VAL A 410 20.01 -7.84 -23.64
CA VAL A 410 20.73 -7.21 -22.53
C VAL A 410 21.89 -8.09 -22.09
N PRO A 411 23.13 -7.56 -21.92
CA PRO A 411 24.26 -8.34 -21.43
C PRO A 411 23.96 -8.99 -20.07
N LYS A 412 24.39 -10.24 -19.92
CA LYS A 412 24.29 -10.95 -18.64
C LYS A 412 25.31 -10.39 -17.66
N ILE A 413 24.84 -9.80 -16.57
CA ILE A 413 25.69 -9.31 -15.47
C ILE A 413 25.16 -9.81 -14.13
N GLY A 414 25.95 -9.66 -13.08
CA GLY A 414 25.52 -9.96 -11.72
C GLY A 414 24.37 -9.05 -11.25
N ILE A 415 23.51 -9.56 -10.37
CA ILE A 415 22.38 -8.78 -9.82
C ILE A 415 22.88 -7.51 -9.12
N SER A 416 23.96 -7.60 -8.34
CA SER A 416 24.57 -6.46 -7.64
C SER A 416 25.06 -5.38 -8.62
N ASP A 417 25.72 -5.78 -9.72
CA ASP A 417 26.20 -4.84 -10.74
C ASP A 417 25.03 -4.16 -11.47
N GLY A 418 23.95 -4.92 -11.70
CA GLY A 418 22.73 -4.37 -12.26
C GLY A 418 22.02 -3.39 -11.33
N ILE A 419 22.03 -3.62 -10.02
CA ILE A 419 21.50 -2.69 -9.02
C ILE A 419 22.34 -1.40 -9.01
N GLU A 420 23.65 -1.47 -9.08
CA GLU A 420 24.50 -0.28 -9.19
C GLU A 420 24.23 0.49 -10.49
N ALA A 421 24.08 -0.19 -11.62
CA ALA A 421 23.69 0.47 -12.87
C ALA A 421 22.37 1.24 -12.73
N VAL A 422 21.38 0.70 -12.02
CA VAL A 422 20.12 1.42 -11.72
C VAL A 422 20.38 2.64 -10.87
N ARG A 423 21.22 2.56 -9.83
CA ARG A 423 21.57 3.71 -8.98
C ARG A 423 22.24 4.84 -9.75
N GLU A 424 23.05 4.49 -10.77
CA GLU A 424 23.73 5.46 -11.64
C GLU A 424 22.76 6.12 -12.64
N ILE A 425 21.78 5.38 -13.19
CA ILE A 425 20.90 5.91 -14.22
C ILE A 425 19.70 6.67 -13.66
N LEU A 426 19.19 6.30 -12.49
CA LEU A 426 18.03 6.94 -11.86
C LEU A 426 18.14 8.47 -11.80
N PRO A 427 19.27 9.08 -11.42
CA PRO A 427 19.41 10.53 -11.40
C PRO A 427 19.21 11.22 -12.78
N LEU A 428 19.35 10.47 -13.87
CA LEU A 428 19.14 10.94 -15.22
C LEU A 428 17.69 10.75 -15.71
N CYS A 429 16.84 10.06 -14.93
CA CYS A 429 15.48 9.73 -15.30
C CYS A 429 14.48 10.82 -14.90
N VAL A 430 13.44 10.99 -15.72
CA VAL A 430 12.21 11.74 -15.42
C VAL A 430 11.04 10.81 -15.69
N PHE A 431 10.12 10.65 -14.73
CA PHE A 431 9.03 9.68 -14.82
C PHE A 431 7.68 10.36 -15.02
N ASP A 432 6.85 9.83 -15.93
CA ASP A 432 5.42 10.13 -15.94
C ASP A 432 4.76 9.43 -14.75
N GLU A 433 4.35 10.21 -13.75
CA GLU A 433 3.82 9.68 -12.49
C GLU A 433 2.57 8.81 -12.73
N SER A 434 1.67 9.25 -13.61
CA SER A 434 0.39 8.59 -13.83
C SER A 434 0.49 7.29 -14.64
N LYS A 435 1.36 7.27 -15.65
CA LYS A 435 1.52 6.11 -16.54
C LYS A 435 2.53 5.09 -16.03
N CYS A 436 3.44 5.51 -15.14
CA CYS A 436 4.48 4.68 -14.58
C CYS A 436 4.22 4.31 -13.11
N GLU A 437 3.05 4.64 -12.53
CA GLU A 437 2.73 4.46 -11.10
C GLU A 437 3.08 3.06 -10.60
N GLU A 438 2.62 2.01 -11.29
CA GLU A 438 2.90 0.62 -10.90
C GLU A 438 4.38 0.27 -10.97
N GLY A 439 5.07 0.68 -12.02
CA GLY A 439 6.50 0.45 -12.18
C GLY A 439 7.35 1.23 -11.17
N ILE A 440 7.00 2.49 -10.89
CA ILE A 440 7.63 3.30 -9.83
C ILE A 440 7.47 2.59 -8.48
N ASN A 441 6.27 2.08 -8.18
CA ASN A 441 6.01 1.31 -6.96
C ASN A 441 6.89 0.05 -6.89
N CYS A 442 7.14 -0.63 -8.02
CA CYS A 442 8.06 -1.78 -8.05
C CYS A 442 9.47 -1.37 -7.62
N ILE A 443 10.06 -0.34 -8.23
CA ILE A 443 11.44 0.10 -7.90
C ILE A 443 11.56 0.73 -6.52
N GLU A 444 10.51 1.39 -5.99
CA GLU A 444 10.47 1.93 -4.63
C GLU A 444 10.52 0.84 -3.56
N ASN A 445 9.85 -0.27 -3.82
CA ASN A 445 9.70 -1.36 -2.86
C ASN A 445 10.68 -2.52 -3.09
N TYR A 446 11.54 -2.45 -4.11
CA TYR A 446 12.56 -3.45 -4.40
C TYR A 446 13.63 -3.46 -3.31
N ARG A 447 13.66 -4.57 -2.55
CA ARG A 447 14.43 -4.67 -1.30
C ARG A 447 15.18 -5.97 -1.16
N LYS A 448 16.13 -5.99 -0.23
CA LYS A 448 16.83 -7.21 0.20
C LYS A 448 15.86 -8.19 0.87
N GLU A 449 16.14 -9.49 0.74
CA GLU A 449 15.45 -10.53 1.49
C GLU A 449 15.95 -10.56 2.93
N TRP A 450 15.01 -10.55 3.90
CA TRP A 450 15.35 -10.70 5.32
C TRP A 450 15.42 -12.18 5.71
N ASP A 451 16.45 -12.57 6.45
CA ASP A 451 16.61 -13.91 7.03
C ASP A 451 16.15 -13.89 8.49
N ASP A 452 14.92 -14.33 8.76
CA ASP A 452 14.34 -14.35 10.11
C ASP A 452 15.14 -15.25 11.07
N LYS A 453 15.83 -16.27 10.56
CA LYS A 453 16.61 -17.21 11.39
C LYS A 453 17.95 -16.61 11.83
N ARG A 454 18.55 -15.81 10.96
CA ARG A 454 19.87 -15.20 11.21
C ARG A 454 19.77 -13.75 11.69
N GLY A 455 18.60 -13.13 11.58
CA GLY A 455 18.39 -11.72 11.94
C GLY A 455 19.22 -10.74 11.09
N CYS A 456 19.43 -11.04 9.81
CA CYS A 456 20.21 -10.21 8.90
C CYS A 456 19.63 -10.18 7.48
N TRP A 457 20.02 -9.17 6.70
CA TRP A 457 19.69 -9.06 5.29
C TRP A 457 20.52 -10.04 4.46
N LYS A 458 19.87 -10.77 3.56
CA LYS A 458 20.56 -11.58 2.53
C LYS A 458 21.12 -10.68 1.44
N ASP A 459 22.17 -11.13 0.79
CA ASP A 459 22.80 -10.42 -0.35
C ASP A 459 22.06 -10.68 -1.68
N ARG A 460 20.74 -10.81 -1.61
CA ARG A 460 19.88 -10.95 -2.79
C ARG A 460 18.57 -10.22 -2.59
N PRO A 461 17.91 -9.82 -3.68
CA PRO A 461 16.57 -9.26 -3.62
C PRO A 461 15.55 -10.28 -3.11
N LEU A 462 14.54 -9.78 -2.41
CA LEU A 462 13.34 -10.53 -2.15
C LEU A 462 12.59 -10.73 -3.47
N HIS A 463 12.29 -11.99 -3.81
CA HIS A 463 11.47 -12.29 -4.97
C HIS A 463 10.00 -12.17 -4.58
N ASP A 464 9.37 -11.08 -5.00
CA ASP A 464 7.96 -10.79 -4.78
C ASP A 464 7.38 -9.99 -5.96
N TRP A 465 6.22 -9.38 -5.79
CA TRP A 465 5.54 -8.58 -6.82
C TRP A 465 6.39 -7.43 -7.39
N THR A 466 7.43 -6.99 -6.69
CA THR A 466 8.32 -5.90 -7.14
C THR A 466 9.36 -6.36 -8.16
N SER A 467 9.57 -7.67 -8.29
CA SER A 467 10.70 -8.24 -9.00
C SER A 467 10.68 -7.93 -10.49
N HIS A 468 9.54 -8.19 -11.16
CA HIS A 468 9.46 -8.07 -12.62
C HIS A 468 9.64 -6.62 -13.09
N GLY A 469 8.94 -5.67 -12.46
CA GLY A 469 9.11 -4.25 -12.77
C GLY A 469 10.54 -3.75 -12.52
N SER A 470 11.14 -4.17 -11.40
CA SER A 470 12.51 -3.79 -11.05
C SER A 470 13.56 -4.44 -11.94
N ASP A 471 13.35 -5.69 -12.34
CA ASP A 471 14.26 -6.41 -13.25
C ASP A 471 14.19 -5.82 -14.65
N GLY A 472 13.00 -5.49 -15.16
CA GLY A 472 12.84 -4.76 -16.43
C GLY A 472 13.54 -3.39 -16.40
N PHE A 473 13.47 -2.65 -15.29
CA PHE A 473 14.19 -1.39 -15.13
C PHE A 473 15.71 -1.59 -15.02
N ARG A 474 16.15 -2.67 -14.40
CA ARG A 474 17.56 -3.06 -14.35
C ARG A 474 18.10 -3.36 -15.76
N TYR A 475 17.32 -4.02 -16.61
CA TYR A 475 17.71 -4.26 -18.01
C TYR A 475 17.85 -2.95 -18.79
N PHE A 476 16.98 -1.97 -18.55
CA PHE A 476 17.14 -0.62 -19.08
C PHE A 476 18.48 -0.01 -18.64
N ALA A 477 18.78 -0.03 -17.36
CA ALA A 477 20.01 0.55 -16.84
C ALA A 477 21.25 -0.11 -17.43
N VAL A 478 21.29 -1.44 -17.49
CA VAL A 478 22.42 -2.21 -18.04
C VAL A 478 22.60 -1.94 -19.54
N ALA A 479 21.52 -1.95 -20.33
CA ALA A 479 21.59 -1.69 -21.77
C ALA A 479 22.16 -0.32 -22.10
N LYS A 480 21.86 0.69 -21.26
CA LYS A 480 22.35 2.06 -21.49
C LYS A 480 23.75 2.32 -20.90
N SER A 481 24.11 1.68 -19.78
CA SER A 481 25.48 1.74 -19.24
C SER A 481 26.52 1.11 -20.17
N ALA A 482 26.17 0.02 -20.88
CA ALA A 482 27.04 -0.67 -21.81
C ALA A 482 27.37 0.15 -23.09
N ARG A 483 26.58 1.19 -23.40
CA ARG A 483 26.77 2.04 -24.60
C ARG A 483 27.60 3.30 -24.37
N LYS A 484 28.27 3.51 -23.23
CA LYS A 484 29.25 4.61 -23.11
C LYS A 484 30.38 4.32 -24.09
N PRO A 485 30.61 5.18 -25.12
CA PRO A 485 31.72 4.95 -26.05
C PRO A 485 33.03 5.02 -25.25
N ALA A 486 33.85 4.00 -25.39
CA ALA A 486 35.23 4.09 -24.96
C ALA A 486 35.90 5.27 -25.71
N THR A 487 36.07 6.38 -25.03
CA THR A 487 36.84 7.52 -25.50
C THR A 487 38.31 7.05 -25.56
N SER A 488 38.72 6.45 -26.69
CA SER A 488 40.10 6.21 -26.97
C SER A 488 40.76 7.55 -27.30
N ILE A 489 41.30 8.20 -26.29
CA ILE A 489 42.27 9.28 -26.54
C ILE A 489 43.50 8.60 -27.09
N LYS A 490 43.64 8.58 -28.45
CA LYS A 490 44.92 8.36 -29.12
C LYS A 490 45.76 9.59 -28.84
N MET A 491 46.62 9.54 -27.82
CA MET A 491 47.73 10.46 -27.76
C MET A 491 48.69 10.13 -28.92
N GLY A 492 48.62 10.97 -29.96
CA GLY A 492 49.64 10.99 -31.01
C GLY A 492 50.92 11.57 -30.42
N TYR A 493 51.94 10.76 -30.23
CA TYR A 493 53.29 11.25 -30.08
C TYR A 493 53.74 11.77 -31.45
N ALA A 494 53.84 13.10 -31.56
CA ALA A 494 54.62 13.71 -32.64
C ALA A 494 56.11 13.57 -32.32
N ARG A 495 56.86 13.03 -33.29
CA ARG A 495 58.33 13.08 -33.30
C ARG A 495 58.84 14.47 -33.69
#